data_5e4e9f0be783a4f99c4034745ed84a74
#
_entry.id   5e4e9f0be783a4f99c4034745ed84a74
#
_cell.length_a   1.000
_cell.length_b   1.000
_cell.length_c   1.000
_cell.angle_alpha   90.00
_cell.angle_beta   90.00
_cell.angle_gamma   90.00
#
_symmetry.space_group_name_H-M   'P 1'
#
loop_
_entity.id
_entity.type
_entity.pdbx_description
1 polymer ?
#
loop_
_entity_poly.entity_id
_entity_poly.type
_entity_poly.pdbx_seq_one_letter_code
_entity_poly.pdbx_strand_id
1 'polypeptide(L)'
;MDAYLSQEAQLSLTTLTLLSPAAHSDGLLIGHKRGHRFFVEKILSSMPGFFPSLKKYHELENLYQGKLLGFYSFRPDEKKISKILAPYACGKLLLKIQLNPQKKISVKSFVVDYKNNFFLLPVKLIRPK
;
A
#
# COMPACT_ATOMS: atom_id res chain seq x y z
N MET A 1 -8.93 -12.65 4.51
CA MET A 1 -7.58 -12.07 4.30
C MET A 1 -7.25 -11.08 5.39
N ASP A 2 -6.04 -11.12 5.87
CA ASP A 2 -5.55 -10.22 6.90
C ASP A 2 -4.24 -9.58 6.47
N ALA A 3 -4.02 -8.35 6.92
CA ALA A 3 -2.76 -7.65 6.73
C ALA A 3 -2.21 -7.24 8.09
N TYR A 4 -0.95 -7.57 8.34
CA TYR A 4 -0.27 -7.27 9.60
C TYR A 4 0.82 -6.24 9.34
N LEU A 5 0.83 -5.15 10.13
CA LEU A 5 1.91 -4.17 10.08
C LEU A 5 2.92 -4.49 11.19
N SER A 6 4.21 -4.52 10.84
CA SER A 6 5.26 -4.58 11.84
C SER A 6 5.33 -3.26 12.62
N GLN A 7 6.02 -3.26 13.76
CA GLN A 7 6.26 -2.02 14.51
C GLN A 7 7.05 -1.03 13.67
N GLU A 8 8.05 -1.51 12.92
CA GLU A 8 8.83 -0.66 12.01
C GLU A 8 7.95 -0.02 10.93
N ALA A 9 7.07 -0.81 10.29
CA ALA A 9 6.17 -0.30 9.27
C ALA A 9 5.19 0.72 9.86
N GLN A 10 4.63 0.45 11.02
CA GLN A 10 3.71 1.37 11.69
C GLN A 10 4.40 2.68 12.05
N LEU A 11 5.62 2.61 12.57
CA LEU A 11 6.40 3.80 12.92
C LEU A 11 6.73 4.63 11.68
N SER A 12 7.15 3.97 10.59
CA SER A 12 7.43 4.64 9.32
C SER A 12 6.21 5.34 8.76
N LEU A 13 5.04 4.67 8.77
CA LEU A 13 3.77 5.27 8.34
C LEU A 13 3.45 6.53 9.15
N THR A 14 3.55 6.44 10.46
CA THR A 14 3.26 7.56 11.36
C THR A 14 4.22 8.71 11.08
N THR A 15 5.51 8.43 10.96
CA THR A 15 6.52 9.43 10.72
C THR A 15 6.30 10.15 9.39
N LEU A 16 6.09 9.40 8.30
CA LEU A 16 5.86 9.98 6.98
C LEU A 16 4.59 10.83 6.95
N THR A 17 3.53 10.37 7.63
CA THR A 17 2.26 11.09 7.70
C THR A 17 2.42 12.43 8.40
N LEU A 18 3.16 12.47 9.52
CA LEU A 18 3.30 13.67 10.32
C LEU A 18 4.30 14.66 9.73
N LEU A 19 5.38 14.17 9.11
CA LEU A 19 6.46 15.02 8.65
C LEU A 19 6.17 15.71 7.32
N SER A 20 5.71 14.96 6.31
CA SER A 20 5.55 15.53 4.97
C SER A 20 4.59 14.72 4.12
N PRO A 21 3.27 14.81 4.39
CA PRO A 21 2.29 13.99 3.64
C PRO A 21 2.33 14.22 2.13
N ALA A 22 2.52 15.46 1.70
CA ALA A 22 2.54 15.78 0.27
C ALA A 22 3.78 15.22 -0.44
N ALA A 23 4.94 15.22 0.23
CA ALA A 23 6.20 14.73 -0.35
C ALA A 23 6.28 13.20 -0.35
N HIS A 24 5.55 12.54 0.56
CA HIS A 24 5.60 11.09 0.74
C HIS A 24 4.23 10.47 0.56
N SER A 25 3.47 10.97 -0.44
CA SER A 25 2.07 10.60 -0.61
C SER A 25 1.87 9.16 -1.08
N ASP A 26 2.85 8.59 -1.76
CA ASP A 26 2.75 7.24 -2.31
C ASP A 26 4.04 6.46 -2.03
N GLY A 27 3.93 5.15 -1.97
CA GLY A 27 5.09 4.31 -1.78
C GLY A 27 4.79 2.83 -1.86
N LEU A 28 5.74 2.04 -1.42
CA LEU A 28 5.74 0.60 -1.57
C LEU A 28 5.65 -0.10 -0.22
N LEU A 29 5.01 -1.27 -0.22
CA LEU A 29 4.91 -2.15 0.93
C LEU A 29 5.79 -3.36 0.68
N ILE A 30 6.73 -3.60 1.57
CA ILE A 30 7.70 -4.69 1.46
C ILE A 30 7.49 -5.67 2.61
N GLY A 31 7.55 -6.96 2.29
CA GLY A 31 7.38 -7.99 3.30
C GLY A 31 7.15 -9.35 2.66
N HIS A 32 6.29 -10.17 3.27
CA HIS A 32 5.99 -11.49 2.73
C HIS A 32 4.52 -11.84 2.93
N LYS A 33 4.07 -12.82 2.17
CA LYS A 33 2.71 -13.33 2.22
C LYS A 33 2.72 -14.80 2.58
N ARG A 34 1.83 -15.21 3.51
CA ARG A 34 1.62 -16.61 3.86
C ARG A 34 0.14 -16.92 3.75
N GLY A 35 -0.25 -17.73 2.74
CA GLY A 35 -1.65 -18.02 2.49
C GLY A 35 -2.42 -16.73 2.21
N HIS A 36 -3.40 -16.43 3.06
CA HIS A 36 -4.22 -15.22 2.95
C HIS A 36 -3.79 -14.11 3.90
N ARG A 37 -2.54 -14.16 4.39
CA ARG A 37 -2.01 -13.19 5.34
C ARG A 37 -0.84 -12.44 4.73
N PHE A 38 -0.92 -11.11 4.78
CA PHE A 38 0.16 -10.22 4.36
C PHE A 38 0.92 -9.76 5.59
N PHE A 39 2.24 -9.86 5.57
CA PHE A 39 3.10 -9.37 6.64
C PHE A 39 3.93 -8.22 6.11
N VAL A 40 3.48 -6.99 6.36
CA VAL A 40 4.17 -5.78 5.93
C VAL A 40 5.29 -5.49 6.92
N GLU A 41 6.51 -5.71 6.48
CA GLU A 41 7.71 -5.53 7.32
C GLU A 41 8.26 -4.12 7.22
N LYS A 42 8.26 -3.54 6.03
CA LYS A 42 8.82 -2.23 5.75
C LYS A 42 7.95 -1.44 4.80
N ILE A 43 8.05 -0.12 4.92
CA ILE A 43 7.40 0.82 4.02
C ILE A 43 8.50 1.66 3.39
N LEU A 44 8.46 1.77 2.07
CA LEU A 44 9.41 2.58 1.32
C LEU A 44 8.68 3.73 0.67
N SER A 45 9.08 4.95 1.00
CA SER A 45 8.50 6.14 0.36
C SER A 45 8.99 6.25 -1.08
N SER A 46 8.15 6.83 -1.93
CA SER A 46 8.41 7.04 -3.33
C SER A 46 8.22 8.52 -3.67
N MET A 47 8.50 8.89 -4.92
CA MET A 47 8.27 10.25 -5.36
C MET A 47 6.77 10.58 -5.36
N PRO A 48 6.38 11.84 -5.07
CA PRO A 48 4.97 12.21 -5.10
C PRO A 48 4.30 11.89 -6.43
N GLY A 49 3.07 11.39 -6.35
CA GLY A 49 2.30 11.02 -7.53
C GLY A 49 2.74 9.72 -8.19
N PHE A 50 3.59 8.95 -7.55
CA PHE A 50 4.11 7.72 -8.12
C PHE A 50 3.11 6.57 -7.97
N PHE A 51 2.60 6.08 -9.10
CA PHE A 51 2.12 4.72 -9.25
C PHE A 51 2.82 4.14 -10.46
N PRO A 52 3.42 2.97 -10.33
CA PRO A 52 4.25 2.45 -11.41
C PRO A 52 3.44 2.12 -12.66
N SER A 53 4.00 2.43 -13.83
CA SER A 53 3.58 1.84 -15.08
C SER A 53 3.89 0.34 -15.06
N LEU A 54 3.38 -0.42 -16.02
CA LEU A 54 3.68 -1.86 -16.10
C LEU A 54 5.19 -2.12 -16.15
N LYS A 55 5.91 -1.32 -16.93
CA LYS A 55 7.37 -1.45 -17.03
C LYS A 55 8.04 -1.20 -15.70
N LYS A 56 7.66 -0.13 -15.01
CA LYS A 56 8.23 0.22 -13.70
C LYS A 56 7.90 -0.84 -12.65
N TYR A 57 6.70 -1.38 -12.71
CA TYR A 57 6.29 -2.45 -11.81
C TYR A 57 7.16 -3.69 -11.98
N HIS A 58 7.46 -4.10 -13.22
CA HIS A 58 8.34 -5.24 -13.46
C HIS A 58 9.75 -5.00 -12.94
N GLU A 59 10.27 -3.78 -13.10
CA GLU A 59 11.58 -3.41 -12.54
C GLU A 59 11.57 -3.54 -11.01
N LEU A 60 10.50 -3.08 -10.36
CA LEU A 60 10.38 -3.17 -8.90
C LEU A 60 10.23 -4.61 -8.42
N GLU A 61 9.45 -5.43 -9.12
CA GLU A 61 9.32 -6.85 -8.77
C GLU A 61 10.66 -7.58 -8.86
N ASN A 62 11.46 -7.29 -9.88
CA ASN A 62 12.79 -7.87 -10.03
C ASN A 62 13.72 -7.39 -8.92
N LEU A 63 13.67 -6.11 -8.60
CA LEU A 63 14.52 -5.51 -7.57
C LEU A 63 14.24 -6.11 -6.19
N TYR A 64 12.97 -6.32 -5.83
CA TYR A 64 12.57 -6.80 -4.51
C TYR A 64 12.32 -8.30 -4.46
N GLN A 65 12.46 -9.01 -5.57
CA GLN A 65 12.45 -10.47 -5.64
C GLN A 65 11.25 -11.12 -4.94
N GLY A 66 10.06 -10.67 -5.29
CA GLY A 66 8.81 -11.21 -4.73
C GLY A 66 8.44 -10.68 -3.35
N LYS A 67 9.20 -9.75 -2.80
CA LYS A 67 8.88 -9.11 -1.52
C LYS A 67 8.01 -7.89 -1.64
N LEU A 68 7.70 -7.46 -2.85
CA LEU A 68 6.79 -6.34 -3.09
C LEU A 68 5.36 -6.80 -2.82
N LEU A 69 4.79 -6.39 -1.69
CA LEU A 69 3.44 -6.77 -1.30
C LEU A 69 2.37 -5.87 -1.91
N GLY A 70 2.71 -4.62 -2.14
CA GLY A 70 1.73 -3.67 -2.65
C GLY A 70 2.17 -2.23 -2.47
N PHE A 71 1.18 -1.37 -2.27
CA PHE A 71 1.37 0.08 -2.33
C PHE A 71 0.65 0.75 -1.17
N TYR A 72 1.11 1.94 -0.79
CA TYR A 72 0.32 2.82 0.06
C TYR A 72 0.15 4.16 -0.63
N SER A 73 -0.94 4.83 -0.31
CA SER A 73 -1.20 6.16 -0.86
C SER A 73 -1.94 7.01 0.16
N PHE A 74 -1.58 8.29 0.19
CA PHE A 74 -2.18 9.29 1.03
C PHE A 74 -3.35 9.93 0.30
N ARG A 75 -4.58 9.78 0.82
CA ARG A 75 -5.80 10.35 0.23
C ARG A 75 -5.85 10.13 -1.29
N PRO A 76 -5.76 8.88 -1.76
CA PRO A 76 -5.76 8.64 -3.19
C PRO A 76 -7.10 9.02 -3.79
N ASP A 77 -7.07 9.74 -4.93
CA ASP A 77 -8.26 10.01 -5.71
C ASP A 77 -8.60 8.81 -6.61
N GLU A 78 -9.74 8.88 -7.29
CA GLU A 78 -10.17 7.81 -8.20
C GLU A 78 -9.18 7.58 -9.33
N LYS A 79 -8.53 8.64 -9.79
CA LYS A 79 -7.55 8.56 -10.87
C LYS A 79 -6.32 7.75 -10.46
N LYS A 80 -5.82 7.94 -9.25
CA LYS A 80 -4.72 7.14 -8.72
C LYS A 80 -5.14 5.69 -8.53
N ILE A 81 -6.32 5.46 -7.96
CA ILE A 81 -6.82 4.12 -7.72
C ILE A 81 -7.00 3.36 -9.02
N SER A 82 -7.51 4.02 -10.07
CA SER A 82 -7.73 3.38 -11.37
C SER A 82 -6.42 2.85 -11.98
N LYS A 83 -5.28 3.46 -11.67
CA LYS A 83 -3.99 3.01 -12.19
C LYS A 83 -3.56 1.64 -11.65
N ILE A 84 -3.99 1.29 -10.43
CA ILE A 84 -3.66 -0.01 -9.85
C ILE A 84 -4.76 -1.05 -10.05
N LEU A 85 -5.92 -0.65 -10.56
CA LEU A 85 -6.97 -1.59 -10.94
C LEU A 85 -6.63 -2.21 -12.29
N ALA A 86 -5.53 -2.95 -12.33
CA ALA A 86 -4.94 -3.48 -13.54
C ALA A 86 -4.34 -4.86 -13.26
N PRO A 87 -4.12 -5.69 -14.31
CA PRO A 87 -3.61 -7.05 -14.11
C PRO A 87 -2.32 -7.14 -13.30
N TYR A 88 -1.40 -6.20 -13.49
CA TYR A 88 -0.10 -6.26 -12.80
C TYR A 88 -0.22 -6.13 -11.28
N ALA A 89 -1.25 -5.46 -10.80
CA ALA A 89 -1.45 -5.24 -9.37
C ALA A 89 -2.41 -6.25 -8.73
N CYS A 90 -2.94 -7.20 -9.49
CA CYS A 90 -3.87 -8.20 -8.96
C CYS A 90 -3.22 -9.01 -7.83
N GLY A 91 -3.90 -9.10 -6.69
CA GLY A 91 -3.36 -9.76 -5.49
C GLY A 91 -2.47 -8.88 -4.63
N LYS A 92 -2.21 -7.64 -5.04
CA LYS A 92 -1.38 -6.71 -4.27
C LYS A 92 -2.22 -5.95 -3.24
N LEU A 93 -1.57 -5.63 -2.13
CA LEU A 93 -2.18 -4.89 -1.03
C LEU A 93 -2.15 -3.40 -1.31
N LEU A 94 -3.22 -2.69 -0.97
CA LEU A 94 -3.26 -1.24 -0.99
C LEU A 94 -3.62 -0.72 0.39
N LEU A 95 -2.80 0.16 0.94
CA LEU A 95 -3.12 0.89 2.16
C LEU A 95 -3.51 2.32 1.77
N LYS A 96 -4.74 2.70 2.08
CA LYS A 96 -5.21 4.09 1.94
C LYS A 96 -5.02 4.78 3.28
N ILE A 97 -4.25 5.86 3.28
CA ILE A 97 -3.90 6.58 4.50
C ILE A 97 -4.58 7.93 4.49
N GLN A 98 -5.23 8.26 5.59
CA GLN A 98 -5.89 9.56 5.77
C GLN A 98 -5.55 10.12 7.14
N LEU A 99 -5.46 11.45 7.22
CA LEU A 99 -5.34 12.16 8.48
C LEU A 99 -6.69 12.82 8.75
N ASN A 100 -7.34 12.46 9.85
CA ASN A 100 -8.64 13.04 10.20
C ASN A 100 -8.45 14.47 10.77
N PRO A 101 -9.56 15.25 10.95
CA PRO A 101 -9.45 16.62 11.49
C PRO A 101 -8.77 16.72 12.85
N GLN A 102 -8.77 15.63 13.62
CA GLN A 102 -8.12 15.57 14.93
C GLN A 102 -6.66 15.11 14.83
N LYS A 103 -6.11 15.09 13.61
CA LYS A 103 -4.75 14.65 13.29
C LYS A 103 -4.46 13.20 13.67
N LYS A 104 -5.50 12.36 13.74
CA LYS A 104 -5.32 10.92 13.92
C LYS A 104 -5.19 10.25 12.56
N ILE A 105 -4.29 9.28 12.48
CA ILE A 105 -4.03 8.54 11.26
C ILE A 105 -5.06 7.42 11.11
N SER A 106 -5.76 7.43 9.99
CA SER A 106 -6.68 6.36 9.60
C SER A 106 -6.06 5.58 8.44
N VAL A 107 -5.98 4.27 8.58
CA VAL A 107 -5.47 3.41 7.52
C VAL A 107 -6.54 2.37 7.19
N LYS A 108 -6.89 2.29 5.91
CA LYS A 108 -7.79 1.26 5.38
C LYS A 108 -7.00 0.37 4.44
N SER A 109 -7.21 -0.93 4.52
CA SER A 109 -6.47 -1.89 3.71
C SER A 109 -7.39 -2.60 2.74
N PHE A 110 -6.87 -2.82 1.53
CA PHE A 110 -7.58 -3.48 0.45
C PHE A 110 -6.62 -4.36 -0.33
N VAL A 111 -7.18 -5.33 -1.04
CA VAL A 111 -6.44 -6.12 -2.03
C VAL A 111 -7.06 -5.86 -3.39
N VAL A 112 -6.23 -5.72 -4.42
CA VAL A 112 -6.71 -5.62 -5.79
C VAL A 112 -7.16 -7.01 -6.23
N ASP A 113 -8.43 -7.16 -6.55
CA ASP A 113 -9.02 -8.42 -6.94
C ASP A 113 -9.76 -8.28 -8.28
N TYR A 114 -10.15 -9.39 -8.86
CA TYR A 114 -10.83 -9.41 -10.15
C TYR A 114 -12.06 -10.32 -10.11
N LYS A 115 -13.20 -9.76 -10.50
CA LYS A 115 -14.44 -10.50 -10.72
C LYS A 115 -15.24 -9.72 -11.77
N ASN A 116 -15.09 -10.08 -13.04
CA ASN A 116 -15.59 -9.32 -14.19
C ASN A 116 -14.87 -7.99 -14.40
N ASN A 117 -14.52 -7.30 -13.33
CA ASN A 117 -13.73 -6.06 -13.34
C ASN A 117 -12.73 -6.10 -12.18
N PHE A 118 -11.68 -5.29 -12.27
CA PHE A 118 -10.77 -5.09 -11.14
C PHE A 118 -11.44 -4.22 -10.10
N PHE A 119 -11.32 -4.60 -8.84
CA PHE A 119 -11.90 -3.87 -7.73
C PHE A 119 -11.05 -4.00 -6.47
N LEU A 120 -11.34 -3.18 -5.47
CA LEU A 120 -10.66 -3.22 -4.17
C LEU A 120 -11.50 -4.04 -3.18
N LEU A 121 -10.93 -5.15 -2.73
CA LEU A 121 -11.55 -6.01 -1.72
C LEU A 121 -11.04 -5.60 -0.35
N PRO A 122 -11.91 -5.23 0.61
CA PRO A 122 -11.45 -4.86 1.96
C PRO A 122 -10.73 -6.01 2.65
N VAL A 123 -9.68 -5.67 3.36
CA VAL A 123 -8.85 -6.61 4.12
C VAL A 123 -8.77 -6.12 5.56
N LYS A 124 -8.82 -7.04 6.52
CA LYS A 124 -8.67 -6.69 7.92
C LYS A 124 -7.22 -6.29 8.19
N LEU A 125 -7.03 -5.09 8.74
CA LEU A 125 -5.71 -4.57 9.10
C LEU A 125 -5.45 -4.76 10.59
N ILE A 126 -4.33 -5.41 10.91
CA ILE A 126 -3.91 -5.65 12.28
C ILE A 126 -2.65 -4.84 12.53
N ARG A 127 -2.72 -3.92 13.48
CA ARG A 127 -1.61 -3.04 13.85
C ARG A 127 -0.95 -3.52 15.13
N PRO A 128 0.34 -3.24 15.32
CA PRO A 128 1.00 -3.50 16.61
C PRO A 128 0.42 -2.60 17.69
N LYS A 129 0.39 -3.11 18.90
CA LYS A 129 -0.08 -2.35 20.04
C LYS A 129 0.95 -1.34 20.54
#